data_2fac966cd8671bd23f48eb048c6fee91
#
_entry.id   2fac966cd8671bd23f48eb048c6fee91
#
_cell.length_a   1.000
_cell.length_b   1.000
_cell.length_c   1.000
_cell.angle_alpha   90.00
_cell.angle_beta   90.00
_cell.angle_gamma   90.00
#
_symmetry.space_group_name_H-M   'P 1'
#
loop_
_entity.id
_entity.type
_entity.pdbx_description
1 polymer ?
#
loop_
_entity_poly.entity_id
_entity_poly.type
_entity_poly.pdbx_seq_one_letter_code
_entity_poly.pdbx_strand_id
1 'polypeptide(L)'
;TPEAEWKLREVAEEVRDDILSLQAVSSASMMGTRPFQIDVEIPEATLRSYGLTLQQVANILRARNIELPGGQLRADGQEILLRAKNKRRVGEEIAELPLITDNSGIVLTVDDLGTVRDNFQDTTSVSEINGEPAMVVNVERAKSEDLLAMVDAVKAYVAEKELPAGYRFEVWGDSSKEVRGRLALLLRNGFSGLLLVFLVLTLFLEMRLAFWVALGIPISILGAGAVLAWGDQTLNMLSLFSFLVALGIVVDDAIVIGENIYAHIQMKKSLVQA
;
A
#
# COMPACT_ATOMS: atom_id res chain seq x y z
N THR A 1 -12.24 26.04 -0.83
CA THR A 1 -12.37 26.63 0.53
C THR A 1 -11.84 25.64 1.56
N PRO A 2 -11.24 26.10 2.68
CA PRO A 2 -10.76 25.21 3.75
C PRO A 2 -11.81 24.21 4.23
N GLU A 3 -13.05 24.61 4.31
CA GLU A 3 -14.16 23.76 4.71
C GLU A 3 -14.44 22.59 3.74
N ALA A 4 -14.27 22.83 2.44
CA ALA A 4 -14.38 21.77 1.44
C ALA A 4 -13.22 20.77 1.53
N GLU A 5 -12.02 21.24 1.85
CA GLU A 5 -10.86 20.39 2.08
C GLU A 5 -11.00 19.52 3.33
N TRP A 6 -11.57 20.07 4.41
CA TRP A 6 -11.92 19.31 5.61
C TRP A 6 -12.87 18.17 5.32
N LYS A 7 -13.95 18.44 4.61
CA LYS A 7 -14.93 17.42 4.24
C LYS A 7 -14.34 16.35 3.34
N LEU A 8 -13.52 16.76 2.35
CA LEU A 8 -12.82 15.81 1.48
C LEU A 8 -11.86 14.91 2.28
N ARG A 9 -11.16 15.49 3.26
CA ARG A 9 -10.26 14.74 4.13
C ARG A 9 -11.01 13.76 5.02
N GLU A 10 -12.13 14.16 5.62
CA GLU A 10 -12.98 13.31 6.45
C GLU A 10 -13.46 12.08 5.67
N VAL A 11 -13.96 12.30 4.45
CA VAL A 11 -14.36 11.22 3.54
C VAL A 11 -13.18 10.32 3.19
N ALA A 12 -12.00 10.89 2.90
CA ALA A 12 -10.82 10.11 2.55
C ALA A 12 -10.26 9.31 3.76
N GLU A 13 -10.36 9.83 4.99
CA GLU A 13 -10.00 9.12 6.21
C GLU A 13 -10.95 7.95 6.49
N GLU A 14 -12.27 8.15 6.31
CA GLU A 14 -13.25 7.06 6.40
C GLU A 14 -12.95 5.95 5.38
N VAL A 15 -12.73 6.32 4.12
CA VAL A 15 -12.37 5.38 3.05
C VAL A 15 -11.08 4.62 3.36
N ARG A 16 -10.05 5.30 3.86
CA ARG A 16 -8.79 4.66 4.26
C ARG A 16 -9.03 3.64 5.38
N ASP A 17 -9.81 3.99 6.38
CA ASP A 17 -10.07 3.13 7.54
C ASP A 17 -10.92 1.92 7.15
N ASP A 18 -11.91 2.11 6.27
CA ASP A 18 -12.68 1.03 5.68
C ASP A 18 -11.79 0.07 4.88
N ILE A 19 -10.90 0.61 4.02
CA ILE A 19 -9.95 -0.18 3.24
C ILE A 19 -8.99 -0.96 4.15
N LEU A 20 -8.51 -0.35 5.24
CA LEU A 20 -7.68 -1.03 6.24
C LEU A 20 -8.43 -2.15 7.00
N SER A 21 -9.74 -2.10 7.04
CA SER A 21 -10.56 -3.17 7.63
C SER A 21 -10.68 -4.41 6.75
N LEU A 22 -10.33 -4.31 5.44
CA LEU A 22 -10.34 -5.43 4.51
C LEU A 22 -9.23 -6.43 4.85
N GLN A 23 -9.59 -7.70 4.94
CA GLN A 23 -8.66 -8.77 5.33
C GLN A 23 -7.43 -8.90 4.40
N ALA A 24 -7.57 -8.48 3.14
CA ALA A 24 -6.51 -8.54 2.13
C ALA A 24 -5.58 -7.32 2.13
N VAL A 25 -5.79 -6.33 3.02
CA VAL A 25 -5.06 -5.06 3.06
C VAL A 25 -4.42 -4.87 4.42
N SER A 26 -3.11 -4.68 4.46
CA SER A 26 -2.37 -4.39 5.71
C SER A 26 -1.89 -2.95 5.80
N SER A 27 -1.83 -2.24 4.69
CA SER A 27 -1.31 -0.87 4.67
C SER A 27 -2.09 0.01 3.69
N ALA A 28 -2.60 1.13 4.21
CA ALA A 28 -3.17 2.21 3.42
C ALA A 28 -2.73 3.55 4.00
N SER A 29 -2.27 4.45 3.15
CA SER A 29 -1.80 5.78 3.52
C SER A 29 -2.49 6.84 2.70
N MET A 30 -2.63 8.04 3.28
CA MET A 30 -3.19 9.18 2.56
C MET A 30 -2.08 10.05 1.98
N MET A 31 -2.26 10.49 0.75
CA MET A 31 -1.38 11.42 0.04
C MET A 31 -2.19 12.59 -0.52
N GLY A 32 -1.52 13.71 -0.73
CA GLY A 32 -2.19 14.92 -1.24
C GLY A 32 -2.91 15.73 -0.16
N THR A 33 -2.71 15.39 1.11
CA THR A 33 -3.24 16.16 2.25
C THR A 33 -2.23 17.19 2.70
N ARG A 34 -2.66 18.41 2.95
CA ARG A 34 -1.83 19.39 3.64
C ARG A 34 -1.68 19.01 5.11
N PRO A 35 -0.52 19.20 5.72
CA PRO A 35 -0.37 18.99 7.16
C PRO A 35 -1.35 19.86 7.95
N PHE A 36 -1.91 19.27 8.98
CA PHE A 36 -2.78 19.96 9.89
C PHE A 36 -1.99 20.91 10.79
N GLN A 37 -2.53 22.10 11.04
CA GLN A 37 -1.98 23.04 12.02
C GLN A 37 -3.10 23.69 12.82
N ILE A 38 -2.77 24.12 14.02
CA ILE A 38 -3.65 24.91 14.86
C ILE A 38 -3.07 26.31 14.93
N ASP A 39 -3.80 27.28 14.40
CA ASP A 39 -3.41 28.67 14.43
C ASP A 39 -3.94 29.33 15.72
N VAL A 40 -3.03 29.97 16.44
CA VAL A 40 -3.34 30.78 17.62
C VAL A 40 -3.03 32.23 17.30
N GLU A 41 -4.06 33.01 17.07
CA GLU A 41 -3.97 34.43 16.70
C GLU A 41 -4.30 35.30 17.92
N ILE A 42 -3.33 36.04 18.44
CA ILE A 42 -3.51 36.96 19.57
C ILE A 42 -3.21 38.38 19.11
N PRO A 43 -4.18 39.30 19.22
CA PRO A 43 -3.98 40.71 18.88
C PRO A 43 -2.85 41.32 19.72
N GLU A 44 -2.02 42.14 19.09
CA GLU A 44 -0.91 42.84 19.78
C GLU A 44 -1.41 43.70 20.94
N ALA A 45 -2.58 44.36 20.79
CA ALA A 45 -3.22 45.15 21.86
C ALA A 45 -3.51 44.30 23.09
N THR A 46 -3.99 43.08 22.89
CA THR A 46 -4.27 42.14 23.98
C THR A 46 -2.97 41.71 24.67
N LEU A 47 -1.93 41.36 23.90
CA LEU A 47 -0.62 41.03 24.46
C LEU A 47 -0.07 42.17 25.33
N ARG A 48 -0.16 43.41 24.86
CA ARG A 48 0.29 44.60 25.59
C ARG A 48 -0.51 44.86 26.88
N SER A 49 -1.82 44.65 26.86
CA SER A 49 -2.70 44.89 28.04
C SER A 49 -2.37 43.96 29.21
N TYR A 50 -1.91 42.72 28.88
CA TYR A 50 -1.51 41.75 29.91
C TYR A 50 0.01 41.68 30.12
N GLY A 51 0.81 42.56 29.47
CA GLY A 51 2.27 42.59 29.60
C GLY A 51 2.96 41.37 29.07
N LEU A 52 2.35 40.70 28.09
CA LEU A 52 2.83 39.46 27.48
C LEU A 52 3.55 39.73 26.14
N THR A 53 4.52 38.91 25.84
CA THR A 53 5.10 38.80 24.49
C THR A 53 4.63 37.51 23.79
N LEU A 54 4.55 37.54 22.49
CA LEU A 54 4.20 36.35 21.69
C LEU A 54 5.14 35.14 22.00
N GLN A 55 6.42 35.44 22.26
CA GLN A 55 7.40 34.40 22.64
C GLN A 55 7.08 33.77 24.00
N GLN A 56 6.61 34.52 24.96
CA GLN A 56 6.19 33.97 26.24
C GLN A 56 4.96 33.08 26.11
N VAL A 57 3.96 33.49 25.34
CA VAL A 57 2.79 32.66 25.02
C VAL A 57 3.19 31.37 24.33
N ALA A 58 4.03 31.46 23.33
CA ALA A 58 4.53 30.27 22.61
C ALA A 58 5.29 29.30 23.53
N ASN A 59 6.06 29.81 24.46
CA ASN A 59 6.78 28.98 25.45
C ASN A 59 5.83 28.30 26.43
N ILE A 60 4.80 29.00 26.89
CA ILE A 60 3.77 28.46 27.78
C ILE A 60 2.99 27.36 27.06
N LEU A 61 2.54 27.61 25.83
CA LEU A 61 1.85 26.60 25.02
C LEU A 61 2.70 25.35 24.80
N ARG A 62 3.99 25.51 24.44
CA ARG A 62 4.90 24.37 24.30
C ARG A 62 5.04 23.58 25.61
N ALA A 63 5.19 24.27 26.74
CA ALA A 63 5.36 23.60 28.03
C ALA A 63 4.11 22.85 28.50
N ARG A 64 2.93 23.32 28.12
CA ARG A 64 1.64 22.75 28.52
C ARG A 64 1.08 21.73 27.53
N ASN A 65 1.49 21.80 26.27
CA ASN A 65 1.07 20.89 25.21
C ASN A 65 2.16 19.89 24.85
N ILE A 66 2.66 19.15 25.85
CA ILE A 66 3.73 18.17 25.66
C ILE A 66 3.32 16.80 26.19
N GLU A 67 3.71 15.75 25.48
CA GLU A 67 3.70 14.37 25.98
C GLU A 67 5.06 14.06 26.60
N LEU A 68 5.07 13.82 27.91
CA LEU A 68 6.29 13.40 28.59
C LEU A 68 6.23 11.89 28.86
N PRO A 69 7.18 11.10 28.37
CA PRO A 69 7.34 9.72 28.81
C PRO A 69 7.77 9.75 30.28
N GLY A 70 6.90 9.30 31.18
CA GLY A 70 7.14 9.29 32.63
C GLY A 70 8.06 8.14 33.10
N GLY A 71 8.62 7.34 32.17
CA GLY A 71 9.45 6.19 32.50
C GLY A 71 8.66 4.89 32.73
N GLN A 72 9.33 3.88 33.25
CA GLN A 72 8.77 2.56 33.54
C GLN A 72 8.84 2.31 35.06
N LEU A 73 7.72 1.97 35.67
CA LEU A 73 7.65 1.42 37.03
C LEU A 73 7.73 -0.11 36.93
N ARG A 74 8.74 -0.69 37.56
CA ARG A 74 8.84 -2.13 37.75
C ARG A 74 8.36 -2.50 39.14
N ALA A 75 7.24 -3.19 39.21
CA ALA A 75 6.71 -3.77 40.45
C ALA A 75 6.32 -5.22 40.20
N ASP A 76 6.88 -6.13 41.00
CA ASP A 76 6.52 -7.56 41.11
C ASP A 76 6.12 -8.27 39.79
N GLY A 77 7.02 -8.22 38.78
CA GLY A 77 6.85 -8.94 37.52
C GLY A 77 5.97 -8.25 36.48
N GLN A 78 5.55 -7.01 36.73
CA GLN A 78 4.84 -6.19 35.74
C GLN A 78 5.60 -4.88 35.47
N GLU A 79 5.72 -4.53 34.19
CA GLU A 79 6.22 -3.23 33.75
C GLU A 79 5.03 -2.30 33.47
N ILE A 80 4.89 -1.24 34.28
CA ILE A 80 3.86 -0.21 34.09
C ILE A 80 4.51 0.98 33.39
N LEU A 81 4.09 1.27 32.16
CA LEU A 81 4.55 2.43 31.42
C LEU A 81 3.80 3.68 31.92
N LEU A 82 4.52 4.62 32.50
CA LEU A 82 3.97 5.92 32.87
C LEU A 82 4.08 6.87 31.67
N ARG A 83 2.95 7.41 31.25
CA ARG A 83 2.88 8.39 30.16
C ARG A 83 1.94 9.53 30.56
N ALA A 84 2.48 10.74 30.60
CA ALA A 84 1.64 11.93 30.74
C ALA A 84 1.06 12.31 29.37
N LYS A 85 -0.26 12.16 29.18
CA LYS A 85 -0.97 12.54 27.96
C LYS A 85 -1.54 13.95 28.11
N ASN A 86 -0.71 14.98 27.97
CA ASN A 86 -1.16 16.37 27.99
C ASN A 86 -1.16 17.02 26.59
N LYS A 87 -0.89 16.26 25.54
CA LYS A 87 -0.85 16.78 24.18
C LYS A 87 -2.27 16.94 23.64
N ARG A 88 -2.66 18.18 23.42
CA ARG A 88 -3.92 18.58 22.79
C ARG A 88 -3.75 18.52 21.27
N ARG A 89 -4.79 18.08 20.57
CA ARG A 89 -4.71 17.80 19.13
C ARG A 89 -5.74 18.57 18.30
N VAL A 90 -6.69 19.20 18.93
CA VAL A 90 -7.75 19.99 18.30
C VAL A 90 -7.74 21.41 18.88
N GLY A 91 -8.16 22.37 18.07
CA GLY A 91 -8.14 23.79 18.43
C GLY A 91 -8.95 24.10 19.66
N GLU A 92 -10.12 23.47 19.83
CA GLU A 92 -10.97 23.63 21.02
C GLU A 92 -10.23 23.28 22.32
N GLU A 93 -9.50 22.18 22.34
CA GLU A 93 -8.69 21.79 23.50
C GLU A 93 -7.52 22.76 23.77
N ILE A 94 -6.96 23.38 22.71
CA ILE A 94 -5.91 24.40 22.83
C ILE A 94 -6.50 25.72 23.35
N ALA A 95 -7.69 26.08 22.91
CA ALA A 95 -8.40 27.27 23.33
C ALA A 95 -8.61 27.29 24.85
N GLU A 96 -8.92 26.15 25.45
CA GLU A 96 -9.12 25.98 26.90
C GLU A 96 -7.83 25.95 27.73
N LEU A 97 -6.65 25.94 27.10
CA LEU A 97 -5.39 25.89 27.86
C LEU A 97 -5.18 27.17 28.69
N PRO A 98 -4.97 27.03 30.01
CA PRO A 98 -4.67 28.19 30.85
C PRO A 98 -3.30 28.77 30.49
N LEU A 99 -3.22 30.05 30.19
CA LEU A 99 -1.95 30.74 29.85
C LEU A 99 -1.36 31.44 31.10
N ILE A 100 -2.11 32.29 31.71
CA ILE A 100 -1.67 33.10 32.85
C ILE A 100 -2.76 33.21 33.91
N THR A 101 -2.36 33.58 35.12
CA THR A 101 -3.28 34.03 36.16
C THR A 101 -3.08 35.51 36.32
N ASP A 102 -4.16 36.29 36.21
CA ASP A 102 -4.09 37.74 36.37
C ASP A 102 -3.88 38.14 37.84
N ASN A 103 -3.68 39.45 38.08
CA ASN A 103 -3.45 39.99 39.42
C ASN A 103 -4.67 39.83 40.36
N SER A 104 -5.83 39.51 39.83
CA SER A 104 -7.08 39.26 40.61
C SER A 104 -7.27 37.77 40.93
N GLY A 105 -6.37 36.90 40.46
CA GLY A 105 -6.44 35.45 40.64
C GLY A 105 -7.28 34.74 39.57
N ILE A 106 -7.73 35.44 38.54
CA ILE A 106 -8.49 34.86 37.42
C ILE A 106 -7.50 34.17 36.47
N VAL A 107 -7.81 32.92 36.12
CA VAL A 107 -7.03 32.14 35.13
C VAL A 107 -7.54 32.49 33.73
N LEU A 108 -6.67 33.05 32.91
CA LEU A 108 -6.95 33.36 31.51
C LEU A 108 -6.48 32.22 30.61
N THR A 109 -7.36 31.81 29.71
CA THR A 109 -7.13 30.76 28.70
C THR A 109 -6.62 31.37 27.39
N VAL A 110 -6.29 30.54 26.43
CA VAL A 110 -5.91 30.99 25.08
C VAL A 110 -7.07 31.73 24.43
N ASP A 111 -8.30 31.25 24.59
CA ASP A 111 -9.51 31.82 24.01
C ASP A 111 -9.85 33.21 24.59
N ASP A 112 -9.51 33.46 25.86
CA ASP A 112 -9.67 34.78 26.49
C ASP A 112 -8.73 35.83 25.89
N LEU A 113 -7.61 35.41 25.32
CA LEU A 113 -6.58 36.30 24.81
C LEU A 113 -6.62 36.45 23.27
N GLY A 114 -7.17 35.46 22.55
CA GLY A 114 -7.13 35.45 21.10
C GLY A 114 -8.12 34.46 20.47
N THR A 115 -7.87 34.11 19.27
CA THR A 115 -8.69 33.14 18.52
C THR A 115 -7.87 31.93 18.17
N VAL A 116 -8.44 30.75 18.39
CA VAL A 116 -7.83 29.47 17.98
C VAL A 116 -8.60 28.91 16.80
N ARG A 117 -7.89 28.50 15.77
CA ARG A 117 -8.49 27.90 14.56
C ARG A 117 -7.74 26.67 14.14
N ASP A 118 -8.49 25.63 13.85
CA ASP A 118 -7.98 24.49 13.13
C ASP A 118 -7.82 24.84 11.66
N ASN A 119 -6.63 24.64 11.11
CA ASN A 119 -6.29 25.04 9.76
C ASN A 119 -5.30 24.04 9.12
N PHE A 120 -4.96 24.26 7.87
CA PHE A 120 -3.92 23.54 7.17
C PHE A 120 -2.72 24.44 6.93
N GLN A 121 -1.52 23.87 6.92
CA GLN A 121 -0.31 24.60 6.58
C GLN A 121 -0.43 25.20 5.18
N ASP A 122 0.00 26.45 5.05
CA ASP A 122 0.17 27.10 3.76
C ASP A 122 1.31 26.44 2.99
N THR A 123 0.96 25.41 2.24
CA THR A 123 1.88 24.74 1.32
C THR A 123 1.44 25.01 -0.11
N THR A 124 2.41 25.10 -1.01
CA THR A 124 2.15 25.20 -2.46
C THR A 124 1.73 23.87 -3.10
N SER A 125 1.65 22.80 -2.29
CA SER A 125 1.26 21.47 -2.78
C SER A 125 -0.25 21.40 -2.90
N VAL A 126 -0.73 21.38 -4.14
CA VAL A 126 -2.15 21.14 -4.47
C VAL A 126 -2.26 19.75 -5.07
N SER A 127 -3.22 18.96 -4.55
CA SER A 127 -3.56 17.66 -5.12
C SER A 127 -4.86 17.78 -5.89
N GLU A 128 -4.79 17.59 -7.20
CA GLU A 128 -5.92 17.68 -8.12
C GLU A 128 -5.92 16.51 -9.09
N ILE A 129 -7.09 16.02 -9.42
CA ILE A 129 -7.32 15.06 -10.51
C ILE A 129 -8.32 15.69 -11.47
N ASN A 130 -7.94 15.80 -12.73
CA ASN A 130 -8.78 16.41 -13.79
C ASN A 130 -9.24 17.84 -13.47
N GLY A 131 -8.46 18.61 -12.71
CA GLY A 131 -8.78 19.99 -12.30
C GLY A 131 -9.73 20.09 -11.12
N GLU A 132 -10.01 18.99 -10.44
CA GLU A 132 -10.82 18.97 -9.21
C GLU A 132 -9.93 18.56 -8.01
N PRO A 133 -10.14 19.19 -6.83
CA PRO A 133 -9.42 18.81 -5.63
C PRO A 133 -9.58 17.32 -5.33
N ALA A 134 -8.50 16.63 -5.06
CA ALA A 134 -8.49 15.19 -4.82
C ALA A 134 -7.57 14.80 -3.67
N MET A 135 -7.92 13.75 -2.96
CA MET A 135 -7.04 13.07 -2.01
C MET A 135 -6.82 11.63 -2.47
N VAL A 136 -5.60 11.16 -2.33
CA VAL A 136 -5.22 9.81 -2.78
C VAL A 136 -5.11 8.91 -1.56
N VAL A 137 -5.87 7.83 -1.54
CA VAL A 137 -5.69 6.72 -0.62
C VAL A 137 -4.79 5.71 -1.31
N ASN A 138 -3.53 5.67 -0.92
CA ASN A 138 -2.53 4.77 -1.48
C ASN A 138 -2.54 3.45 -0.69
N VAL A 139 -2.87 2.35 -1.37
CA VAL A 139 -2.92 1.01 -0.78
C VAL A 139 -1.66 0.26 -1.18
N GLU A 140 -0.89 -0.18 -0.22
CA GLU A 140 0.38 -0.85 -0.42
C GLU A 140 0.33 -2.29 0.06
N ARG A 141 0.99 -3.15 -0.69
CA ARG A 141 1.09 -4.56 -0.40
C ARG A 141 2.32 -4.87 0.45
N ALA A 142 2.17 -5.62 1.53
CA ALA A 142 3.29 -6.25 2.22
C ALA A 142 3.90 -7.39 1.36
N LYS A 143 5.15 -7.78 1.65
CA LYS A 143 5.86 -8.80 0.84
C LYS A 143 5.15 -10.16 0.79
N SER A 144 4.42 -10.51 1.85
CA SER A 144 3.71 -11.79 2.00
C SER A 144 2.28 -11.78 1.46
N GLU A 145 1.78 -10.65 0.99
CA GLU A 145 0.39 -10.50 0.55
C GLU A 145 0.22 -10.74 -0.95
N ASP A 146 -0.95 -11.24 -1.34
CA ASP A 146 -1.33 -11.41 -2.73
C ASP A 146 -1.83 -10.08 -3.32
N LEU A 147 -1.09 -9.55 -4.29
CA LEU A 147 -1.45 -8.32 -4.99
C LEU A 147 -2.83 -8.40 -5.67
N LEU A 148 -3.14 -9.52 -6.29
CA LEU A 148 -4.38 -9.66 -7.04
C LEU A 148 -5.58 -9.71 -6.10
N ALA A 149 -5.48 -10.46 -5.01
CA ALA A 149 -6.51 -10.53 -3.97
C ALA A 149 -6.74 -9.17 -3.31
N MET A 150 -5.66 -8.44 -2.99
CA MET A 150 -5.73 -7.09 -2.43
C MET A 150 -6.46 -6.13 -3.39
N VAL A 151 -6.05 -6.08 -4.65
CA VAL A 151 -6.67 -5.16 -5.65
C VAL A 151 -8.12 -5.52 -5.91
N ASP A 152 -8.46 -6.82 -5.97
CA ASP A 152 -9.85 -7.25 -6.18
C ASP A 152 -10.73 -6.86 -4.98
N ALA A 153 -10.24 -7.00 -3.75
CA ALA A 153 -10.95 -6.57 -2.55
C ALA A 153 -11.19 -5.05 -2.53
N VAL A 154 -10.16 -4.26 -2.85
CA VAL A 154 -10.28 -2.78 -2.94
C VAL A 154 -11.26 -2.37 -4.04
N LYS A 155 -11.22 -3.01 -5.21
CA LYS A 155 -12.16 -2.72 -6.30
C LYS A 155 -13.60 -3.09 -5.96
N ALA A 156 -13.82 -4.20 -5.26
CA ALA A 156 -15.13 -4.58 -4.78
C ALA A 156 -15.66 -3.53 -3.79
N TYR A 157 -14.84 -3.10 -2.83
CA TYR A 157 -15.19 -2.02 -1.92
C TYR A 157 -15.56 -0.73 -2.66
N VAL A 158 -14.74 -0.28 -3.60
CA VAL A 158 -15.00 0.93 -4.40
C VAL A 158 -16.30 0.83 -5.20
N ALA A 159 -16.68 -0.36 -5.67
CA ALA A 159 -17.92 -0.59 -6.42
C ALA A 159 -19.17 -0.59 -5.54
N GLU A 160 -19.04 -0.96 -4.27
CA GLU A 160 -20.17 -1.09 -3.32
C GLU A 160 -20.36 0.14 -2.44
N LYS A 161 -19.29 0.85 -2.12
CA LYS A 161 -19.33 2.01 -1.22
C LYS A 161 -19.99 3.20 -1.90
N GLU A 162 -21.09 3.67 -1.33
CA GLU A 162 -21.70 4.95 -1.69
C GLU A 162 -20.98 6.10 -0.97
N LEU A 163 -20.52 7.09 -1.74
CA LEU A 163 -19.93 8.31 -1.21
C LEU A 163 -21.00 9.40 -1.03
N PRO A 164 -20.80 10.36 -0.14
CA PRO A 164 -21.64 11.55 -0.02
C PRO A 164 -21.79 12.28 -1.37
N ALA A 165 -22.88 12.99 -1.56
CA ALA A 165 -23.14 13.74 -2.80
C ALA A 165 -22.00 14.73 -3.12
N GLY A 166 -21.51 14.69 -4.34
CA GLY A 166 -20.40 15.53 -4.82
C GLY A 166 -19.02 14.87 -4.75
N TYR A 167 -18.91 13.67 -4.20
CA TYR A 167 -17.66 12.90 -4.19
C TYR A 167 -17.76 11.69 -5.11
N ARG A 168 -16.62 11.29 -5.68
CA ARG A 168 -16.52 10.09 -6.49
C ARG A 168 -15.17 9.41 -6.30
N PHE A 169 -15.14 8.13 -6.55
CA PHE A 169 -13.89 7.39 -6.67
C PHE A 169 -13.29 7.49 -8.07
N GLU A 170 -11.97 7.59 -8.11
CA GLU A 170 -11.20 7.39 -9.32
C GLU A 170 -10.06 6.43 -9.02
N VAL A 171 -10.08 5.24 -9.64
CA VAL A 171 -9.04 4.22 -9.42
C VAL A 171 -7.88 4.48 -10.35
N TRP A 172 -6.74 4.79 -9.76
CA TRP A 172 -5.50 5.10 -10.46
C TRP A 172 -4.35 4.21 -9.99
N GLY A 173 -3.32 4.03 -10.85
CA GLY A 173 -2.12 3.28 -10.45
C GLY A 173 -2.34 1.77 -10.22
N ASP A 174 -3.30 1.14 -10.91
CA ASP A 174 -3.65 -0.27 -10.75
C ASP A 174 -2.56 -1.20 -11.30
N SER A 175 -1.62 -1.60 -10.43
CA SER A 175 -0.52 -2.52 -10.77
C SER A 175 -0.98 -3.94 -11.13
N SER A 176 -2.23 -4.33 -10.78
CA SER A 176 -2.75 -5.66 -11.12
C SER A 176 -2.93 -5.85 -12.63
N LYS A 177 -3.17 -4.78 -13.37
CA LYS A 177 -3.29 -4.84 -14.84
C LYS A 177 -2.03 -5.37 -15.50
N GLU A 178 -0.86 -4.93 -15.03
CA GLU A 178 0.42 -5.39 -15.55
C GLU A 178 0.67 -6.86 -15.21
N VAL A 179 0.41 -7.26 -13.97
CA VAL A 179 0.59 -8.64 -13.53
C VAL A 179 -0.36 -9.58 -14.28
N ARG A 180 -1.64 -9.24 -14.41
CA ARG A 180 -2.63 -10.02 -15.18
C ARG A 180 -2.26 -10.08 -16.66
N GLY A 181 -1.83 -8.97 -17.24
CA GLY A 181 -1.39 -8.93 -18.64
C GLY A 181 -0.22 -9.86 -18.90
N ARG A 182 0.77 -9.87 -18.02
CA ARG A 182 1.94 -10.78 -18.14
C ARG A 182 1.57 -12.23 -17.91
N LEU A 183 0.70 -12.53 -16.96
CA LEU A 183 0.20 -13.89 -16.74
C LEU A 183 -0.57 -14.40 -17.96
N ALA A 184 -1.43 -13.57 -18.55
CA ALA A 184 -2.14 -13.91 -19.77
C ALA A 184 -1.18 -14.15 -20.96
N LEU A 185 -0.12 -13.32 -21.09
CA LEU A 185 0.92 -13.52 -22.10
C LEU A 185 1.68 -14.84 -21.87
N LEU A 186 2.06 -15.14 -20.62
CA LEU A 186 2.73 -16.38 -20.27
C LEU A 186 1.88 -17.60 -20.67
N LEU A 187 0.61 -17.61 -20.30
CA LEU A 187 -0.31 -18.70 -20.60
C LEU A 187 -0.51 -18.84 -22.12
N ARG A 188 -0.74 -17.73 -22.84
CA ARG A 188 -0.93 -17.75 -24.29
C ARG A 188 0.32 -18.21 -25.02
N ASN A 189 1.49 -17.67 -24.67
CA ASN A 189 2.76 -18.03 -25.30
C ASN A 189 3.15 -19.47 -24.94
N GLY A 190 2.92 -19.89 -23.69
CA GLY A 190 3.13 -21.26 -23.24
C GLY A 190 2.27 -22.25 -24.04
N PHE A 191 0.98 -21.99 -24.18
CA PHE A 191 0.08 -22.84 -24.94
C PHE A 191 0.41 -22.88 -26.44
N SER A 192 0.65 -21.69 -27.04
CA SER A 192 1.02 -21.61 -28.45
C SER A 192 2.36 -22.27 -28.75
N GLY A 193 3.35 -22.08 -27.86
CA GLY A 193 4.67 -22.73 -27.96
C GLY A 193 4.56 -24.23 -27.80
N LEU A 194 3.80 -24.73 -26.83
CA LEU A 194 3.56 -26.15 -26.62
C LEU A 194 2.92 -26.79 -27.86
N LEU A 195 1.88 -26.13 -28.42
CA LEU A 195 1.21 -26.60 -29.62
C LEU A 195 2.17 -26.67 -30.82
N LEU A 196 2.95 -25.59 -31.03
CA LEU A 196 3.93 -25.53 -32.11
C LEU A 196 4.98 -26.64 -31.98
N VAL A 197 5.56 -26.81 -30.78
CA VAL A 197 6.54 -27.85 -30.49
C VAL A 197 5.95 -29.23 -30.73
N PHE A 198 4.73 -29.48 -30.23
CA PHE A 198 4.05 -30.76 -30.46
C PHE A 198 3.86 -31.06 -31.96
N LEU A 199 3.44 -30.07 -32.76
CA LEU A 199 3.27 -30.21 -34.19
C LEU A 199 4.61 -30.50 -34.90
N VAL A 200 5.67 -29.76 -34.57
CA VAL A 200 7.00 -29.95 -35.14
C VAL A 200 7.55 -31.32 -34.77
N LEU A 201 7.48 -31.71 -33.50
CA LEU A 201 7.92 -33.02 -33.04
C LEU A 201 7.15 -34.16 -33.72
N THR A 202 5.84 -34.02 -33.90
CA THR A 202 5.01 -35.03 -34.58
C THR A 202 5.39 -35.17 -36.07
N LEU A 203 5.91 -34.12 -36.69
CA LEU A 203 6.37 -34.18 -38.09
C LEU A 203 7.68 -34.97 -38.27
N PHE A 204 8.59 -34.90 -37.28
CA PHE A 204 9.92 -35.50 -37.37
C PHE A 204 10.10 -36.74 -36.49
N LEU A 205 9.29 -36.92 -35.44
CA LEU A 205 9.34 -38.03 -34.51
C LEU A 205 8.02 -38.83 -34.50
N GLU A 206 8.04 -40.01 -33.91
CA GLU A 206 6.83 -40.77 -33.67
C GLU A 206 5.90 -39.97 -32.69
N MET A 207 4.60 -39.94 -33.00
CA MET A 207 3.58 -39.19 -32.24
C MET A 207 3.60 -39.53 -30.74
N ARG A 208 3.91 -40.80 -30.40
CA ARG A 208 3.98 -41.22 -28.99
C ARG A 208 5.12 -40.55 -28.27
N LEU A 209 6.28 -40.41 -28.88
CA LEU A 209 7.45 -39.74 -28.31
C LEU A 209 7.22 -38.23 -28.24
N ALA A 210 6.69 -37.61 -29.29
CA ALA A 210 6.32 -36.21 -29.35
C ALA A 210 5.37 -35.81 -28.20
N PHE A 211 4.38 -36.67 -27.89
CA PHE A 211 3.45 -36.45 -26.78
C PHE A 211 4.17 -36.43 -25.42
N TRP A 212 5.06 -37.37 -25.13
CA TRP A 212 5.77 -37.43 -23.84
C TRP A 212 6.75 -36.26 -23.67
N VAL A 213 7.44 -35.86 -24.73
CA VAL A 213 8.34 -34.69 -24.73
C VAL A 213 7.54 -33.42 -24.49
N ALA A 214 6.43 -33.22 -25.21
CA ALA A 214 5.57 -32.07 -25.05
C ALA A 214 4.95 -32.00 -23.64
N LEU A 215 4.62 -33.14 -23.03
CA LEU A 215 4.07 -33.21 -21.66
C LEU A 215 5.12 -32.81 -20.61
N GLY A 216 6.38 -33.01 -20.84
CA GLY A 216 7.48 -32.59 -19.96
C GLY A 216 7.49 -31.08 -19.67
N ILE A 217 7.10 -30.26 -20.66
CA ILE A 217 7.09 -28.81 -20.55
C ILE A 217 6.12 -28.32 -19.45
N PRO A 218 4.81 -28.63 -19.49
CA PRO A 218 3.90 -28.21 -18.44
C PRO A 218 4.24 -28.81 -17.07
N ILE A 219 4.76 -30.05 -17.02
CA ILE A 219 5.19 -30.68 -15.76
C ILE A 219 6.34 -29.86 -15.14
N SER A 220 7.33 -29.45 -15.93
CA SER A 220 8.46 -28.65 -15.44
C SER A 220 8.01 -27.30 -14.91
N ILE A 221 7.08 -26.62 -15.59
CA ILE A 221 6.53 -25.33 -15.15
C ILE A 221 5.71 -25.46 -13.87
N LEU A 222 4.85 -26.49 -13.79
CA LEU A 222 4.06 -26.77 -12.59
C LEU A 222 4.96 -27.19 -11.41
N GLY A 223 6.02 -27.97 -11.67
CA GLY A 223 7.02 -28.31 -10.66
C GLY A 223 7.75 -27.08 -10.12
N ALA A 224 8.19 -26.18 -10.99
CA ALA A 224 8.80 -24.92 -10.58
C ALA A 224 7.82 -24.04 -9.77
N GLY A 225 6.56 -23.97 -10.20
CA GLY A 225 5.50 -23.26 -9.46
C GLY A 225 5.25 -23.86 -8.06
N ALA A 226 5.26 -25.18 -7.94
CA ALA A 226 5.11 -25.87 -6.67
C ALA A 226 6.30 -25.57 -5.71
N VAL A 227 7.52 -25.53 -6.22
CA VAL A 227 8.72 -25.15 -5.43
C VAL A 227 8.63 -23.71 -4.95
N LEU A 228 8.18 -22.79 -5.81
CA LEU A 228 7.97 -21.40 -5.41
C LEU A 228 6.91 -21.28 -4.31
N ALA A 229 5.78 -21.99 -4.46
CA ALA A 229 4.72 -22.01 -3.45
C ALA A 229 5.19 -22.61 -2.12
N TRP A 230 6.00 -23.68 -2.15
CA TRP A 230 6.60 -24.27 -0.96
C TRP A 230 7.61 -23.35 -0.27
N GLY A 231 8.32 -22.54 -1.03
CA GLY A 231 9.28 -21.55 -0.52
C GLY A 231 8.64 -20.21 -0.10
N ASP A 232 7.30 -20.13 0.02
CA ASP A 232 6.55 -18.89 0.32
C ASP A 232 6.90 -17.73 -0.62
N GLN A 233 7.29 -18.05 -1.87
CA GLN A 233 7.57 -17.05 -2.88
C GLN A 233 6.31 -16.66 -3.64
N THR A 234 6.09 -15.36 -3.80
CA THR A 234 4.94 -14.84 -4.54
C THR A 234 5.26 -14.72 -6.04
N LEU A 235 4.22 -14.91 -6.87
CA LEU A 235 4.31 -14.56 -8.28
C LEU A 235 4.40 -13.03 -8.41
N ASN A 236 5.52 -12.56 -8.93
CA ASN A 236 5.80 -11.15 -9.17
C ASN A 236 6.36 -10.96 -10.60
N MET A 237 6.63 -9.70 -10.97
CA MET A 237 7.14 -9.36 -12.29
C MET A 237 8.41 -10.12 -12.67
N LEU A 238 9.33 -10.28 -11.72
CA LEU A 238 10.61 -10.94 -11.95
C LEU A 238 10.44 -12.45 -12.12
N SER A 239 9.63 -13.10 -11.27
CA SER A 239 9.35 -14.53 -11.38
C SER A 239 8.60 -14.86 -12.67
N LEU A 240 7.60 -14.05 -13.07
CA LEU A 240 6.90 -14.24 -14.34
C LEU A 240 7.82 -14.09 -15.56
N PHE A 241 8.74 -13.12 -15.53
CA PHE A 241 9.74 -12.98 -16.58
C PHE A 241 10.69 -14.19 -16.63
N SER A 242 11.13 -14.67 -15.47
CA SER A 242 11.98 -15.87 -15.37
C SER A 242 11.28 -17.11 -15.93
N PHE A 243 9.97 -17.29 -15.69
CA PHE A 243 9.21 -18.37 -16.31
C PHE A 243 9.14 -18.27 -17.84
N LEU A 244 9.00 -17.04 -18.38
CA LEU A 244 9.01 -16.84 -19.85
C LEU A 244 10.34 -17.22 -20.47
N VAL A 245 11.45 -16.84 -19.85
CA VAL A 245 12.80 -17.21 -20.32
C VAL A 245 13.03 -18.71 -20.17
N ALA A 246 12.71 -19.28 -19.01
CA ALA A 246 12.87 -20.71 -18.73
C ALA A 246 12.03 -21.58 -19.68
N LEU A 247 10.83 -21.13 -20.06
CA LEU A 247 9.98 -21.84 -21.02
C LEU A 247 10.71 -22.08 -22.34
N GLY A 248 11.41 -21.07 -22.88
CA GLY A 248 12.19 -21.20 -24.10
C GLY A 248 13.32 -22.24 -23.98
N ILE A 249 14.05 -22.22 -22.86
CA ILE A 249 15.15 -23.13 -22.57
C ILE A 249 14.64 -24.59 -22.44
N VAL A 250 13.58 -24.79 -21.66
CA VAL A 250 12.99 -26.11 -21.42
C VAL A 250 12.44 -26.72 -22.71
N VAL A 251 11.86 -25.91 -23.59
CA VAL A 251 11.36 -26.35 -24.89
C VAL A 251 12.52 -26.85 -25.75
N ASP A 252 13.62 -26.09 -25.80
CA ASP A 252 14.80 -26.43 -26.61
C ASP A 252 15.47 -27.72 -26.13
N ASP A 253 15.70 -27.83 -24.82
CA ASP A 253 16.23 -29.05 -24.18
C ASP A 253 15.35 -30.28 -24.43
N ALA A 254 14.03 -30.13 -24.33
CA ALA A 254 13.10 -31.22 -24.58
C ALA A 254 13.13 -31.71 -26.02
N ILE A 255 13.32 -30.82 -27.00
CA ILE A 255 13.48 -31.19 -28.42
C ILE A 255 14.77 -31.97 -28.63
N VAL A 256 15.91 -31.46 -28.13
CA VAL A 256 17.23 -32.10 -28.30
C VAL A 256 17.26 -33.49 -27.67
N ILE A 257 16.74 -33.66 -26.47
CA ILE A 257 16.67 -34.96 -25.80
C ILE A 257 15.73 -35.92 -26.54
N GLY A 258 14.57 -35.43 -26.98
CA GLY A 258 13.63 -36.24 -27.74
C GLY A 258 14.23 -36.75 -29.08
N GLU A 259 14.93 -35.89 -29.80
CA GLU A 259 15.62 -36.23 -31.04
C GLU A 259 16.75 -37.26 -30.81
N ASN A 260 17.52 -37.10 -29.75
CA ASN A 260 18.58 -38.02 -29.36
C ASN A 260 18.02 -39.42 -29.01
N ILE A 261 16.96 -39.49 -28.22
CA ILE A 261 16.29 -40.74 -27.92
C ILE A 261 15.77 -41.41 -29.20
N TYR A 262 15.15 -40.65 -30.10
CA TYR A 262 14.65 -41.19 -31.38
C TYR A 262 15.76 -41.76 -32.25
N ALA A 263 16.89 -41.05 -32.38
CA ALA A 263 18.07 -41.53 -33.12
C ALA A 263 18.60 -42.84 -32.53
N HIS A 264 18.68 -43.00 -31.23
CA HIS A 264 19.14 -44.23 -30.57
C HIS A 264 18.15 -45.39 -30.73
N ILE A 265 16.84 -45.14 -30.73
CA ILE A 265 15.83 -46.16 -31.04
C ILE A 265 15.97 -46.66 -32.46
N GLN A 266 16.21 -45.77 -33.46
CA GLN A 266 16.44 -46.16 -34.83
C GLN A 266 17.70 -47.01 -34.99
N MET A 267 18.74 -46.79 -34.16
CA MET A 267 19.94 -47.63 -34.11
C MET A 267 19.72 -49.00 -33.43
N LYS A 268 18.45 -49.37 -33.13
CA LYS A 268 18.09 -50.64 -32.47
C LYS A 268 18.75 -50.86 -31.10
N LYS A 269 19.13 -49.80 -30.40
CA LYS A 269 19.59 -49.88 -29.02
C LYS A 269 18.41 -50.22 -28.10
N SER A 270 18.68 -50.90 -26.97
CA SER A 270 17.65 -51.15 -25.99
C SER A 270 17.18 -49.84 -25.36
N LEU A 271 15.92 -49.77 -24.91
CA LEU A 271 15.32 -48.56 -24.22
C LEU A 271 16.12 -48.07 -22.99
N VAL A 272 16.98 -48.94 -22.43
CA VAL A 272 17.87 -48.61 -21.31
C VAL A 272 19.19 -48.01 -21.79
N GLN A 273 19.54 -48.20 -23.06
CA GLN A 273 20.78 -47.75 -23.70
C GLN A 273 20.56 -46.54 -24.64
N ALA A 274 19.31 -46.19 -24.90
CA ALA A 274 18.91 -45.01 -25.66
C ALA A 274 18.72 -43.80 -24.74
#